data_780f1cec6f02ca11a2824dab92fe8ad2
#
_entry.id   780f1cec6f02ca11a2824dab92fe8ad2
#
_cell.length_a   1.000
_cell.length_b   1.000
_cell.length_c   1.000
_cell.angle_alpha   90.00
_cell.angle_beta   90.00
_cell.angle_gamma   90.00
#
_symmetry.space_group_name_H-M   'P 1'
#
loop_
_entity.id
_entity.type
_entity.pdbx_description
1 polymer ?
#
loop_
_entity_poly.entity_id
_entity_poly.type
_entity_poly.pdbx_seq_one_letter_code
_entity_poly.pdbx_strand_id
1 'polypeptide(L)'
;MKINKEEKRKYRHELKYICTEAELALIQGRIHHLIPLDSHVDDAGMYSIRSLYFDDYYNRCYYENENGTDPREKFRIRIYNGNTDKISLELKKKERGKTLKLSCPLTEEQCRTLMKGEPLPDDPNYPPVLQKLLLLMKTTLMKPKIIVEYDRVPYVYKLGNVRITLDKNISSCRRIETFLDKEVNKRPIMPAGHHVLEVKFDEFLPDYIYDALQLKNLRQTAFSKFYLCRKFSI
;
A
#
# COMPACT_ATOMS: atom_id res chain seq x y z
N MET A 1 -25.62 -22.66 14.52
CA MET A 1 -24.82 -21.66 15.25
C MET A 1 -23.49 -21.51 14.52
N LYS A 2 -23.38 -20.52 13.60
CA LYS A 2 -22.14 -20.29 12.83
C LYS A 2 -21.23 -19.43 13.69
N ILE A 3 -20.15 -20.01 14.16
CA ILE A 3 -19.08 -19.30 14.90
C ILE A 3 -18.44 -18.35 13.90
N ASN A 4 -18.68 -17.04 14.07
CA ASN A 4 -17.93 -16.00 13.37
C ASN A 4 -16.45 -16.20 13.70
N LYS A 5 -15.66 -16.63 12.70
CA LYS A 5 -14.22 -16.48 12.74
C LYS A 5 -13.92 -14.98 12.74
N GLU A 6 -13.78 -14.38 13.91
CA GLU A 6 -13.04 -13.13 14.04
C GLU A 6 -11.65 -13.38 13.47
N GLU A 7 -11.38 -12.87 12.27
CA GLU A 7 -10.00 -12.79 11.77
C GLU A 7 -9.21 -12.01 12.83
N LYS A 8 -8.38 -12.70 13.59
CA LYS A 8 -7.49 -12.10 14.58
C LYS A 8 -6.70 -10.99 13.86
N ARG A 9 -7.03 -9.74 14.20
CA ARG A 9 -6.34 -8.54 13.69
C ARG A 9 -4.86 -8.66 14.04
N LYS A 10 -4.01 -8.98 13.04
CA LYS A 10 -2.61 -9.29 13.29
C LYS A 10 -1.74 -8.12 12.86
N TYR A 11 -1.02 -7.54 13.81
CA TYR A 11 0.01 -6.55 13.55
C TYR A 11 1.28 -7.24 13.04
N ARG A 12 1.94 -6.62 12.04
CA ARG A 12 3.11 -7.18 11.35
C ARG A 12 4.29 -6.24 11.40
N HIS A 13 5.49 -6.81 11.36
CA HIS A 13 6.72 -6.08 11.07
C HIS A 13 6.76 -5.69 9.59
N GLU A 14 7.36 -4.53 9.30
CA GLU A 14 7.49 -4.01 7.95
C GLU A 14 8.83 -3.26 7.83
N LEU A 15 9.80 -3.87 7.16
CA LEU A 15 11.11 -3.29 6.87
C LEU A 15 11.12 -2.76 5.45
N LYS A 16 11.79 -1.64 5.22
CA LYS A 16 11.89 -1.00 3.90
C LYS A 16 13.30 -0.51 3.63
N TYR A 17 13.70 -0.67 2.37
CA TYR A 17 15.01 -0.30 1.89
C TYR A 17 14.86 0.36 0.53
N ILE A 18 15.60 1.44 0.29
CA ILE A 18 15.77 1.99 -1.05
C ILE A 18 16.94 1.24 -1.68
N CYS A 19 16.72 0.70 -2.86
CA CYS A 19 17.68 -0.10 -3.59
C CYS A 19 17.83 0.44 -5.01
N THR A 20 19.02 0.33 -5.54
CA THR A 20 19.28 0.52 -6.97
C THR A 20 18.74 -0.66 -7.78
N GLU A 21 18.59 -0.48 -9.10
CA GLU A 21 18.18 -1.57 -10.00
C GLU A 21 19.13 -2.78 -9.90
N ALA A 22 20.44 -2.54 -9.81
CA ALA A 22 21.44 -3.60 -9.69
C ALA A 22 21.32 -4.36 -8.36
N GLU A 23 21.12 -3.68 -7.23
CA GLU A 23 20.89 -4.32 -5.93
C GLU A 23 19.62 -5.16 -5.94
N LEU A 24 18.53 -4.65 -6.53
CA LEU A 24 17.28 -5.42 -6.67
C LEU A 24 17.44 -6.64 -7.55
N ALA A 25 18.18 -6.56 -8.67
CA ALA A 25 18.45 -7.68 -9.55
C ALA A 25 19.24 -8.78 -8.83
N LEU A 26 20.26 -8.41 -8.04
CA LEU A 26 21.04 -9.35 -7.22
C LEU A 26 20.17 -10.02 -6.14
N ILE A 27 19.34 -9.26 -5.43
CA ILE A 27 18.42 -9.77 -4.43
C ILE A 27 17.41 -10.73 -5.09
N GLN A 28 16.83 -10.32 -6.21
CA GLN A 28 15.88 -11.13 -6.96
C GLN A 28 16.48 -12.46 -7.42
N GLY A 29 17.70 -12.46 -7.94
CA GLY A 29 18.41 -13.67 -8.34
C GLY A 29 18.62 -14.65 -7.19
N ARG A 30 18.86 -14.16 -5.97
CA ARG A 30 19.05 -15.01 -4.78
C ARG A 30 17.74 -15.57 -4.25
N ILE A 31 16.69 -14.75 -4.14
CA ILE A 31 15.42 -15.17 -3.51
C ILE A 31 14.53 -15.97 -4.45
N HIS A 32 14.68 -15.83 -5.76
CA HIS A 32 13.86 -16.52 -6.76
C HIS A 32 13.86 -18.06 -6.62
N HIS A 33 14.99 -18.63 -6.22
CA HIS A 33 15.12 -20.06 -5.98
C HIS A 33 14.73 -20.52 -4.58
N LEU A 34 14.55 -19.57 -3.64
CA LEU A 34 14.24 -19.85 -2.24
C LEU A 34 12.75 -19.65 -1.91
N ILE A 35 12.10 -18.71 -2.58
CA ILE A 35 10.76 -18.27 -2.27
C ILE A 35 9.95 -18.15 -3.55
N PRO A 36 8.77 -18.78 -3.64
CA PRO A 36 7.91 -18.66 -4.83
C PRO A 36 7.33 -17.24 -4.96
N LEU A 37 7.05 -16.87 -6.21
CA LEU A 37 6.23 -15.70 -6.50
C LEU A 37 4.81 -15.88 -5.97
N ASP A 38 4.14 -14.77 -5.71
CA ASP A 38 2.70 -14.74 -5.42
C ASP A 38 1.92 -15.27 -6.65
N SER A 39 0.90 -16.08 -6.42
CA SER A 39 0.09 -16.71 -7.47
C SER A 39 -0.74 -15.73 -8.32
N HIS A 40 -0.77 -14.45 -7.98
CA HIS A 40 -1.54 -13.42 -8.69
C HIS A 40 -0.71 -12.61 -9.67
N VAL A 41 0.56 -12.96 -9.88
CA VAL A 41 1.42 -12.28 -10.86
C VAL A 41 1.02 -12.67 -12.29
N ASP A 42 1.31 -11.79 -13.23
CA ASP A 42 1.21 -12.05 -14.66
C ASP A 42 2.40 -12.90 -15.18
N ASP A 43 2.45 -13.13 -16.48
CA ASP A 43 3.53 -13.88 -17.13
C ASP A 43 4.91 -13.23 -16.98
N ALA A 44 4.96 -11.93 -16.71
CA ALA A 44 6.19 -11.19 -16.40
C ALA A 44 6.60 -11.29 -14.91
N GLY A 45 5.85 -12.03 -14.09
CA GLY A 45 6.13 -12.23 -12.67
C GLY A 45 5.82 -11.00 -11.80
N MET A 46 4.96 -10.09 -12.27
CA MET A 46 4.62 -8.86 -11.57
C MET A 46 3.14 -8.50 -11.72
N TYR A 47 2.71 -7.46 -11.04
CA TYR A 47 1.45 -6.76 -11.27
C TYR A 47 1.57 -5.29 -10.90
N SER A 48 0.79 -4.44 -11.56
CA SER A 48 0.71 -3.04 -11.18
C SER A 48 -0.26 -2.83 -10.02
N ILE A 49 0.05 -1.87 -9.16
CA ILE A 49 -0.80 -1.45 -8.06
C ILE A 49 -1.07 0.04 -8.21
N ARG A 50 -2.34 0.39 -8.29
CA ARG A 50 -2.79 1.78 -8.26
C ARG A 50 -3.59 2.03 -7.00
N SER A 51 -3.25 3.10 -6.27
CA SER A 51 -3.88 3.46 -5.00
C SER A 51 -4.23 4.94 -4.98
N LEU A 52 -5.48 5.24 -4.64
CA LEU A 52 -5.98 6.59 -4.40
C LEU A 52 -5.96 6.85 -2.90
N TYR A 53 -5.12 7.77 -2.45
CA TYR A 53 -4.98 8.12 -1.03
C TYR A 53 -5.82 9.31 -0.63
N PHE A 54 -6.34 9.25 0.58
CA PHE A 54 -7.14 10.27 1.22
C PHE A 54 -6.33 11.04 2.27
N ASP A 55 -6.69 12.30 2.47
CA ASP A 55 -6.21 13.14 3.58
C ASP A 55 -7.29 14.16 3.93
N ASP A 56 -7.24 14.69 5.15
CA ASP A 56 -8.19 15.68 5.60
C ASP A 56 -7.86 17.10 5.08
N TYR A 57 -8.67 18.07 5.49
CA TYR A 57 -8.50 19.47 5.11
C TYR A 57 -7.12 20.01 5.52
N TYR A 58 -6.63 19.63 6.69
CA TYR A 58 -5.35 20.09 7.25
C TYR A 58 -4.14 19.27 6.82
N ASN A 59 -4.30 18.29 5.91
CA ASN A 59 -3.25 17.36 5.49
C ASN A 59 -2.63 16.58 6.67
N ARG A 60 -3.45 16.19 7.64
CA ARG A 60 -3.00 15.52 8.87
C ARG A 60 -2.20 14.25 8.58
N CYS A 61 -2.67 13.38 7.66
CA CYS A 61 -1.94 12.16 7.34
C CYS A 61 -0.55 12.43 6.73
N TYR A 62 -0.40 13.55 6.01
CA TYR A 62 0.90 13.99 5.50
C TYR A 62 1.82 14.39 6.64
N TYR A 63 1.39 15.32 7.51
CA TYR A 63 2.19 15.83 8.63
C TYR A 63 2.47 14.75 9.69
N GLU A 64 1.52 13.88 10.03
CA GLU A 64 1.75 12.73 10.91
C GLU A 64 2.86 11.81 10.37
N ASN A 65 2.96 11.67 9.05
CA ASN A 65 4.04 10.90 8.46
C ASN A 65 5.37 11.62 8.50
N GLU A 66 5.40 12.92 8.24
CA GLU A 66 6.60 13.77 8.29
C GLU A 66 7.18 13.80 9.71
N ASN A 67 6.33 14.06 10.72
CA ASN A 67 6.69 14.14 12.12
C ASN A 67 6.93 12.78 12.79
N GLY A 68 6.71 11.67 12.09
CA GLY A 68 6.88 10.33 12.66
C GLY A 68 5.84 9.96 13.71
N THR A 69 4.69 10.66 13.75
CA THR A 69 3.62 10.45 14.74
C THR A 69 3.20 8.99 14.82
N ASP A 70 3.01 8.49 16.04
CA ASP A 70 2.56 7.12 16.34
C ASP A 70 1.54 7.19 17.51
N PRO A 71 0.30 6.68 17.38
CA PRO A 71 -0.24 5.98 16.21
C PRO A 71 -0.66 6.90 15.06
N ARG A 72 -0.73 6.35 13.84
CA ARG A 72 -1.26 7.04 12.66
C ARG A 72 -2.03 6.13 11.72
N GLU A 73 -2.95 6.71 10.96
CA GLU A 73 -3.84 5.98 10.06
C GLU A 73 -3.85 6.60 8.66
N LYS A 74 -4.09 5.76 7.63
CA LYS A 74 -4.24 6.23 6.25
C LYS A 74 -5.28 5.42 5.52
N PHE A 75 -6.18 6.10 4.83
CA PHE A 75 -7.15 5.49 3.93
C PHE A 75 -6.65 5.52 2.49
N ARG A 76 -6.96 4.46 1.75
CA ARG A 76 -6.77 4.41 0.31
C ARG A 76 -7.77 3.48 -0.35
N ILE A 77 -8.15 3.79 -1.58
CA ILE A 77 -8.80 2.85 -2.49
C ILE A 77 -7.71 2.22 -3.36
N ARG A 78 -7.80 0.93 -3.64
CA ARG A 78 -6.80 0.19 -4.41
C ARG A 78 -7.42 -0.66 -5.50
N ILE A 79 -6.79 -0.63 -6.67
CA ILE A 79 -7.03 -1.54 -7.80
C ILE A 79 -5.72 -2.17 -8.26
N TYR A 80 -5.80 -3.24 -9.03
CA TYR A 80 -4.66 -3.98 -9.56
C TYR A 80 -4.75 -4.06 -11.07
N ASN A 81 -3.62 -3.89 -11.77
CA ASN A 81 -3.50 -3.93 -13.23
C ASN A 81 -4.49 -3.01 -13.97
N GLY A 82 -4.86 -1.88 -13.34
CA GLY A 82 -5.88 -0.98 -13.89
C GLY A 82 -7.29 -1.61 -14.01
N ASN A 83 -7.52 -2.78 -13.40
CA ASN A 83 -8.78 -3.49 -13.47
C ASN A 83 -9.73 -3.08 -12.32
N THR A 84 -10.99 -2.87 -12.65
CA THR A 84 -12.06 -2.45 -11.71
C THR A 84 -12.86 -3.62 -11.14
N ASP A 85 -12.60 -4.87 -11.54
CA ASP A 85 -13.30 -6.06 -11.01
C ASP A 85 -13.13 -6.23 -9.50
N LYS A 86 -12.02 -5.73 -8.97
CA LYS A 86 -11.70 -5.79 -7.54
C LYS A 86 -11.22 -4.42 -7.04
N ILE A 87 -12.16 -3.61 -6.58
CA ILE A 87 -11.88 -2.34 -5.91
C ILE A 87 -11.91 -2.55 -4.40
N SER A 88 -10.86 -2.15 -3.70
CA SER A 88 -10.75 -2.34 -2.25
C SER A 88 -10.47 -1.03 -1.53
N LEU A 89 -11.33 -0.67 -0.56
CA LEU A 89 -11.01 0.34 0.44
C LEU A 89 -10.13 -0.28 1.51
N GLU A 90 -9.01 0.34 1.81
CA GLU A 90 -8.07 -0.11 2.83
C GLU A 90 -7.78 1.00 3.84
N LEU A 91 -7.83 0.64 5.12
CA LEU A 91 -7.30 1.42 6.23
C LEU A 91 -6.00 0.77 6.71
N LYS A 92 -4.90 1.53 6.62
CA LYS A 92 -3.61 1.13 7.19
C LYS A 92 -3.38 1.91 8.47
N LYS A 93 -3.32 1.20 9.60
CA LYS A 93 -2.95 1.74 10.91
C LYS A 93 -1.51 1.34 11.23
N LYS A 94 -0.68 2.29 11.65
CA LYS A 94 0.64 2.04 12.21
C LYS A 94 0.60 2.40 13.69
N GLU A 95 1.07 1.50 14.54
CA GLU A 95 1.10 1.67 15.99
C GLU A 95 2.25 0.86 16.60
N ARG A 96 3.06 1.50 17.42
CA ARG A 96 4.24 0.90 18.10
C ARG A 96 5.16 0.17 17.10
N GLY A 97 5.44 0.83 15.97
CA GLY A 97 6.29 0.28 14.91
C GLY A 97 5.66 -0.82 14.05
N LYS A 98 4.50 -1.36 14.42
CA LYS A 98 3.80 -2.45 13.70
C LYS A 98 2.66 -1.89 12.85
N THR A 99 2.23 -2.67 11.86
CA THR A 99 1.18 -2.28 10.92
C THR A 99 0.00 -3.24 10.98
N LEU A 100 -1.21 -2.67 11.08
CA LEU A 100 -2.48 -3.36 10.90
C LEU A 100 -3.14 -2.84 9.61
N LYS A 101 -3.71 -3.77 8.81
CA LYS A 101 -4.50 -3.45 7.64
C LYS A 101 -5.93 -3.98 7.81
N LEU A 102 -6.91 -3.10 7.63
CA LEU A 102 -8.32 -3.45 7.51
C LEU A 102 -8.77 -3.11 6.10
N SER A 103 -9.68 -3.89 5.52
CA SER A 103 -10.16 -3.66 4.16
C SER A 103 -11.59 -4.11 3.96
N CYS A 104 -12.27 -3.50 3.01
CA CYS A 104 -13.57 -3.94 2.51
C CYS A 104 -13.66 -3.71 0.98
N PRO A 105 -14.47 -4.50 0.26
CA PRO A 105 -14.73 -4.26 -1.15
C PRO A 105 -15.55 -2.98 -1.32
N LEU A 106 -15.41 -2.35 -2.50
CA LEU A 106 -16.27 -1.29 -2.98
C LEU A 106 -16.84 -1.68 -4.34
N THR A 107 -18.06 -1.22 -4.64
CA THR A 107 -18.57 -1.20 -6.01
C THR A 107 -17.89 -0.07 -6.81
N GLU A 108 -17.93 -0.15 -8.13
CA GLU A 108 -17.39 0.91 -8.97
C GLU A 108 -18.14 2.24 -8.76
N GLU A 109 -19.46 2.19 -8.57
CA GLU A 109 -20.30 3.37 -8.30
C GLU A 109 -19.89 4.04 -6.97
N GLN A 110 -19.73 3.25 -5.90
CA GLN A 110 -19.23 3.75 -4.62
C GLN A 110 -17.84 4.40 -4.79
N CYS A 111 -16.95 3.75 -5.52
CA CYS A 111 -15.62 4.28 -5.79
C CYS A 111 -15.69 5.63 -6.53
N ARG A 112 -16.50 5.75 -7.58
CA ARG A 112 -16.69 7.00 -8.35
C ARG A 112 -17.23 8.14 -7.49
N THR A 113 -18.17 7.87 -6.57
CA THR A 113 -18.69 8.87 -5.63
C THR A 113 -17.58 9.34 -4.67
N LEU A 114 -16.84 8.39 -4.08
CA LEU A 114 -15.73 8.72 -3.18
C LEU A 114 -14.58 9.46 -3.89
N MET A 115 -14.32 9.18 -5.17
CA MET A 115 -13.35 9.90 -6.00
C MET A 115 -13.68 11.39 -6.16
N LYS A 116 -14.96 11.74 -6.22
CA LYS A 116 -15.40 13.15 -6.24
C LYS A 116 -15.23 13.85 -4.89
N GLY A 117 -14.88 13.11 -3.84
CA GLY A 117 -14.80 13.62 -2.48
C GLY A 117 -16.18 13.77 -1.83
N GLU A 118 -17.17 13.08 -2.34
CA GLU A 118 -18.54 13.03 -1.83
C GLU A 118 -18.73 11.82 -0.94
N PRO A 119 -19.30 11.95 0.27
CA PRO A 119 -19.63 10.80 1.11
C PRO A 119 -20.83 10.05 0.51
N LEU A 120 -20.82 8.72 0.67
CA LEU A 120 -21.97 7.90 0.33
C LEU A 120 -23.14 8.18 1.29
N PRO A 121 -24.38 7.90 0.89
CA PRO A 121 -25.53 7.90 1.81
C PRO A 121 -25.28 7.03 3.05
N ASP A 122 -25.89 7.38 4.17
CA ASP A 122 -25.73 6.62 5.41
C ASP A 122 -26.40 5.26 5.30
N ASP A 123 -25.66 4.19 5.58
CA ASP A 123 -26.17 2.83 5.66
C ASP A 123 -25.48 2.11 6.84
N PRO A 124 -26.25 1.66 7.85
CA PRO A 124 -25.70 0.95 9.01
C PRO A 124 -25.08 -0.40 8.65
N ASN A 125 -25.39 -0.95 7.47
CA ASN A 125 -24.83 -2.23 7.00
C ASN A 125 -23.46 -2.09 6.34
N TYR A 126 -22.96 -0.88 6.12
CA TYR A 126 -21.61 -0.73 5.58
C TYR A 126 -20.54 -1.32 6.50
N PRO A 127 -19.49 -1.92 5.91
CA PRO A 127 -18.36 -2.41 6.69
C PRO A 127 -17.73 -1.29 7.55
N PRO A 128 -17.24 -1.61 8.77
CA PRO A 128 -16.70 -0.60 9.71
C PRO A 128 -15.61 0.31 9.13
N VAL A 129 -14.80 -0.21 8.19
CA VAL A 129 -13.77 0.58 7.49
C VAL A 129 -14.40 1.67 6.63
N LEU A 130 -15.48 1.35 5.93
CA LEU A 130 -16.20 2.32 5.09
C LEU A 130 -16.96 3.33 5.96
N GLN A 131 -17.67 2.88 6.98
CA GLN A 131 -18.35 3.78 7.93
C GLN A 131 -17.38 4.80 8.54
N LYS A 132 -16.16 4.34 8.93
CA LYS A 132 -15.13 5.23 9.48
C LYS A 132 -14.65 6.27 8.46
N LEU A 133 -14.45 5.88 7.19
CA LEU A 133 -14.09 6.83 6.13
C LEU A 133 -15.19 7.88 5.95
N LEU A 134 -16.45 7.47 5.84
CA LEU A 134 -17.59 8.37 5.65
C LEU A 134 -17.74 9.37 6.81
N LEU A 135 -17.55 8.90 8.04
CA LEU A 135 -17.53 9.77 9.22
C LEU A 135 -16.43 10.84 9.10
N LEU A 136 -15.20 10.45 8.73
CA LEU A 136 -14.10 11.40 8.56
C LEU A 136 -14.30 12.35 7.38
N MET A 137 -14.96 11.91 6.30
CA MET A 137 -15.34 12.78 5.19
C MET A 137 -16.29 13.89 5.65
N LYS A 138 -17.22 13.59 6.55
CA LYS A 138 -18.18 14.55 7.10
C LYS A 138 -17.57 15.45 8.18
N THR A 139 -16.71 14.91 9.05
CA THR A 139 -16.21 15.62 10.23
C THR A 139 -14.89 16.37 10.02
N THR A 140 -14.00 15.82 9.17
CA THR A 140 -12.67 16.39 8.92
C THR A 140 -12.44 16.79 7.46
N LEU A 141 -13.49 16.76 6.64
CA LEU A 141 -13.43 17.04 5.21
C LEU A 141 -12.36 16.18 4.49
N MET A 142 -12.28 14.90 4.89
CA MET A 142 -11.36 13.96 4.27
C MET A 142 -11.73 13.75 2.80
N LYS A 143 -10.77 13.91 1.90
CA LYS A 143 -10.95 13.82 0.45
C LYS A 143 -9.81 13.06 -0.22
N PRO A 144 -10.02 12.50 -1.41
CA PRO A 144 -8.92 11.96 -2.22
C PRO A 144 -7.93 13.08 -2.57
N LYS A 145 -6.64 12.78 -2.51
CA LYS A 145 -5.55 13.76 -2.69
C LYS A 145 -4.55 13.39 -3.76
N ILE A 146 -4.23 12.11 -3.93
CA ILE A 146 -3.17 11.68 -4.83
C ILE A 146 -3.35 10.22 -5.25
N ILE A 147 -3.12 9.94 -6.53
CA ILE A 147 -2.96 8.59 -7.05
C ILE A 147 -1.47 8.21 -6.94
N VAL A 148 -1.21 7.02 -6.47
CA VAL A 148 0.11 6.40 -6.42
C VAL A 148 0.06 5.10 -7.19
N GLU A 149 0.94 4.94 -8.17
CA GLU A 149 1.04 3.73 -8.98
C GLU A 149 2.48 3.20 -9.00
N TYR A 150 2.63 1.89 -9.01
CA TYR A 150 3.91 1.22 -9.08
C TYR A 150 3.77 -0.24 -9.50
N ASP A 151 4.84 -0.82 -10.03
CA ASP A 151 4.94 -2.22 -10.40
C ASP A 151 5.48 -3.02 -9.22
N ARG A 152 4.95 -4.21 -8.98
CA ARG A 152 5.32 -5.06 -7.84
C ARG A 152 5.69 -6.46 -8.28
N VAL A 153 6.90 -6.89 -7.91
CA VAL A 153 7.32 -8.30 -7.95
C VAL A 153 7.19 -8.86 -6.52
N PRO A 154 6.20 -9.70 -6.23
CA PRO A 154 5.92 -10.20 -4.88
C PRO A 154 6.38 -11.64 -4.69
N TYR A 155 7.11 -11.90 -3.61
CA TYR A 155 7.46 -13.24 -3.14
C TYR A 155 6.75 -13.53 -1.85
N VAL A 156 6.25 -14.77 -1.67
CA VAL A 156 5.46 -15.18 -0.50
C VAL A 156 6.00 -16.47 0.07
N TYR A 157 6.34 -16.45 1.37
CA TYR A 157 6.77 -17.61 2.11
C TYR A 157 5.81 -17.85 3.28
N LYS A 158 5.26 -19.08 3.36
CA LYS A 158 4.16 -19.40 4.29
C LYS A 158 4.58 -19.37 5.76
N LEU A 159 5.78 -19.89 6.10
CA LEU A 159 6.27 -19.87 7.47
C LEU A 159 6.64 -18.45 7.88
N GLY A 160 6.18 -18.00 9.06
CA GLY A 160 6.35 -16.63 9.50
C GLY A 160 5.53 -15.60 8.70
N ASN A 161 4.70 -16.05 7.74
CA ASN A 161 3.89 -15.20 6.87
C ASN A 161 4.73 -14.10 6.20
N VAL A 162 5.93 -14.49 5.72
CA VAL A 162 6.89 -13.57 5.12
C VAL A 162 6.41 -13.16 3.73
N ARG A 163 6.42 -11.87 3.46
CA ARG A 163 6.15 -11.32 2.14
C ARG A 163 7.25 -10.33 1.77
N ILE A 164 7.96 -10.63 0.71
CA ILE A 164 9.00 -9.77 0.14
C ILE A 164 8.47 -9.17 -1.13
N THR A 165 8.57 -7.85 -1.29
CA THR A 165 8.07 -7.17 -2.48
C THR A 165 9.11 -6.20 -3.01
N LEU A 166 9.36 -6.26 -4.31
CA LEU A 166 10.16 -5.30 -5.05
C LEU A 166 9.20 -4.33 -5.72
N ASP A 167 9.13 -3.10 -5.23
CA ASP A 167 8.22 -2.07 -5.75
C ASP A 167 9.03 -1.13 -6.65
N LYS A 168 8.76 -1.24 -7.96
CA LYS A 168 9.46 -0.52 -9.02
C LYS A 168 8.61 0.62 -9.60
N ASN A 169 9.23 1.56 -10.28
CA ASN A 169 8.56 2.61 -11.07
C ASN A 169 7.51 3.41 -10.29
N ILE A 170 7.79 3.70 -9.01
CA ILE A 170 6.84 4.40 -8.15
C ILE A 170 6.58 5.78 -8.71
N SER A 171 5.30 6.06 -9.00
CA SER A 171 4.86 7.27 -9.67
C SER A 171 3.62 7.86 -9.01
N SER A 172 3.35 9.12 -9.25
CA SER A 172 2.18 9.84 -8.74
C SER A 172 1.40 10.53 -9.86
N CYS A 173 0.08 10.68 -9.63
CA CYS A 173 -0.78 11.51 -10.46
C CYS A 173 -1.74 12.32 -9.57
N ARG A 174 -1.93 13.61 -9.89
CA ARG A 174 -2.86 14.51 -9.17
C ARG A 174 -4.27 14.51 -9.77
N ARG A 175 -4.43 14.00 -10.97
CA ARG A 175 -5.71 13.95 -11.68
C ARG A 175 -6.54 12.79 -11.17
N ILE A 176 -7.25 13.03 -10.05
CA ILE A 176 -8.03 12.02 -9.33
C ILE A 176 -9.07 11.36 -10.21
N GLU A 177 -9.67 12.13 -11.13
CA GLU A 177 -10.67 11.68 -12.08
C GLU A 177 -10.19 10.52 -12.97
N THR A 178 -8.87 10.38 -13.17
CA THR A 178 -8.29 9.31 -14.00
C THR A 178 -8.00 8.03 -13.24
N PHE A 179 -8.38 7.91 -11.96
CA PHE A 179 -8.02 6.75 -11.13
C PHE A 179 -8.50 5.41 -11.71
N LEU A 180 -9.66 5.38 -12.35
CA LEU A 180 -10.24 4.17 -12.95
C LEU A 180 -9.91 4.04 -14.46
N ASP A 181 -9.20 5.01 -15.06
CA ASP A 181 -8.84 4.92 -16.46
C ASP A 181 -7.80 3.79 -16.67
N LYS A 182 -7.82 3.21 -17.86
CA LYS A 182 -6.85 2.14 -18.21
C LYS A 182 -5.41 2.64 -18.08
N GLU A 183 -5.13 3.84 -18.54
CA GLU A 183 -3.83 4.49 -18.45
C GLU A 183 -3.94 5.82 -17.69
N VAL A 184 -2.93 6.11 -16.88
CA VAL A 184 -2.85 7.34 -16.08
C VAL A 184 -1.55 8.07 -16.42
N ASN A 185 -1.66 9.34 -16.77
CA ASN A 185 -0.48 10.19 -16.94
C ASN A 185 0.16 10.46 -15.58
N LYS A 186 1.27 9.78 -15.31
CA LYS A 186 1.93 9.72 -14.00
C LYS A 186 3.36 10.25 -14.06
N ARG A 187 3.79 10.86 -12.96
CA ARG A 187 5.15 11.38 -12.76
C ARG A 187 5.93 10.46 -11.84
N PRO A 188 7.14 9.98 -12.22
CA PRO A 188 8.04 9.27 -11.31
C PRO A 188 8.38 10.12 -10.09
N ILE A 189 8.48 9.48 -8.92
CA ILE A 189 8.81 10.16 -7.65
C ILE A 189 10.18 9.76 -7.09
N MET A 190 10.81 8.76 -7.67
CA MET A 190 12.14 8.30 -7.32
C MET A 190 13.13 8.69 -8.41
N PRO A 191 14.41 8.89 -8.08
CA PRO A 191 15.46 8.96 -9.09
C PRO A 191 15.43 7.73 -9.99
N ALA A 192 15.82 7.89 -11.25
CA ALA A 192 15.90 6.78 -12.19
C ALA A 192 16.74 5.63 -11.62
N GLY A 193 16.30 4.38 -11.80
CA GLY A 193 16.96 3.19 -11.31
C GLY A 193 16.90 2.98 -9.79
N HIS A 194 16.09 3.75 -9.05
CA HIS A 194 15.89 3.56 -7.62
C HIS A 194 14.47 3.02 -7.34
N HIS A 195 14.43 2.02 -6.48
CA HIS A 195 13.24 1.24 -6.17
C HIS A 195 13.15 0.93 -4.68
N VAL A 196 12.09 0.22 -4.26
CA VAL A 196 11.87 -0.10 -2.86
C VAL A 196 11.76 -1.61 -2.66
N LEU A 197 12.63 -2.15 -1.83
CA LEU A 197 12.46 -3.46 -1.23
C LEU A 197 11.61 -3.32 0.05
N GLU A 198 10.54 -4.08 0.18
CA GLU A 198 9.71 -4.14 1.38
C GLU A 198 9.62 -5.59 1.87
N VAL A 199 9.96 -5.82 3.14
CA VAL A 199 9.92 -7.13 3.78
C VAL A 199 8.91 -7.08 4.92
N LYS A 200 7.88 -7.94 4.86
CA LYS A 200 6.85 -8.07 5.88
C LYS A 200 6.88 -9.46 6.48
N PHE A 201 6.71 -9.55 7.79
CA PHE A 201 6.63 -10.82 8.52
C PHE A 201 5.86 -10.63 9.81
N ASP A 202 5.39 -11.74 10.39
CA ASP A 202 4.60 -11.69 11.63
C ASP A 202 5.50 -11.55 12.85
N GLU A 203 6.15 -12.63 13.30
CA GLU A 203 6.94 -12.65 14.52
C GLU A 203 8.44 -12.74 14.25
N PHE A 204 8.84 -13.49 13.23
CA PHE A 204 10.24 -13.67 12.87
C PHE A 204 10.44 -13.75 11.37
N LEU A 205 11.62 -13.33 10.92
CA LEU A 205 12.12 -13.53 9.56
C LEU A 205 13.19 -14.64 9.62
N PRO A 206 13.04 -15.76 8.90
CA PRO A 206 14.05 -16.82 8.89
C PRO A 206 15.43 -16.30 8.49
N ASP A 207 16.49 -16.74 9.20
CA ASP A 207 17.85 -16.23 9.01
C ASP A 207 18.36 -16.40 7.58
N TYR A 208 18.08 -17.55 6.95
CA TYR A 208 18.48 -17.80 5.57
C TYR A 208 17.81 -16.83 4.57
N ILE A 209 16.59 -16.36 4.85
CA ILE A 209 15.92 -15.33 4.04
C ILE A 209 16.58 -13.97 4.30
N TYR A 210 16.84 -13.65 5.57
CA TYR A 210 17.52 -12.42 5.95
C TYR A 210 18.90 -12.31 5.28
N ASP A 211 19.68 -13.40 5.27
CA ASP A 211 21.00 -13.44 4.65
C ASP A 211 20.91 -13.42 3.12
N ALA A 212 19.95 -14.11 2.50
CA ALA A 212 19.73 -14.06 1.05
C ALA A 212 19.40 -12.65 0.56
N LEU A 213 18.64 -11.90 1.34
CA LEU A 213 18.29 -10.50 1.06
C LEU A 213 19.49 -9.55 1.30
N GLN A 214 20.54 -9.98 2.00
CA GLN A 214 21.67 -9.16 2.42
C GLN A 214 21.27 -7.86 3.11
N LEU A 215 20.28 -7.92 3.99
CA LEU A 215 19.73 -6.75 4.64
C LEU A 215 20.75 -5.97 5.48
N LYS A 216 21.83 -6.63 5.93
CA LYS A 216 22.94 -5.98 6.65
C LYS A 216 23.64 -4.90 5.82
N ASN A 217 23.65 -5.06 4.49
CA ASN A 217 24.31 -4.14 3.56
C ASN A 217 23.40 -3.00 3.10
N LEU A 218 22.11 -3.05 3.46
CA LEU A 218 21.12 -2.07 3.09
C LEU A 218 20.72 -1.19 4.27
N ARG A 219 20.56 0.10 4.03
CA ARG A 219 20.06 1.01 5.08
C ARG A 219 18.53 0.95 5.15
N GLN A 220 18.02 0.49 6.28
CA GLN A 220 16.59 0.55 6.55
C GLN A 220 16.11 2.00 6.59
N THR A 221 14.96 2.28 5.97
CA THR A 221 14.40 3.62 5.87
C THR A 221 12.91 3.68 6.19
N ALA A 222 12.47 4.81 6.70
CA ALA A 222 11.06 5.11 6.92
C ALA A 222 10.38 5.57 5.60
N PHE A 223 10.28 4.68 4.61
CA PHE A 223 9.73 5.01 3.31
C PHE A 223 8.19 5.00 3.30
N SER A 224 7.57 6.07 2.82
CA SER A 224 6.13 6.15 2.60
C SER A 224 5.82 6.68 1.20
N LYS A 225 5.29 5.79 0.33
CA LYS A 225 4.88 6.17 -1.03
C LYS A 225 3.91 7.36 -1.03
N PHE A 226 2.90 7.33 -0.15
CA PHE A 226 1.97 8.44 0.02
C PHE A 226 2.68 9.76 0.33
N TYR A 227 3.55 9.76 1.36
CA TYR A 227 4.24 10.97 1.80
C TYR A 227 5.09 11.56 0.68
N LEU A 228 5.91 10.75 0.00
CA LEU A 228 6.76 11.24 -1.08
C LEU A 228 5.93 11.78 -2.26
N CYS A 229 4.87 11.07 -2.66
CA CYS A 229 3.99 11.55 -3.72
C CYS A 229 3.33 12.88 -3.36
N ARG A 230 2.95 13.08 -2.09
CA ARG A 230 2.36 14.33 -1.59
C ARG A 230 3.39 15.44 -1.50
N LYS A 231 4.60 15.16 -1.00
CA LYS A 231 5.68 16.14 -0.85
C LYS A 231 6.00 16.86 -2.15
N PHE A 232 5.94 16.17 -3.28
CA PHE A 232 6.14 16.78 -4.60
C PHE A 232 4.87 17.35 -5.23
N SER A 233 3.77 17.40 -4.46
CA SER A 233 2.44 17.79 -4.95
C SER A 233 1.77 18.89 -4.11
N ILE A 234 2.37 19.27 -3.00
CA ILE A 234 1.94 20.39 -2.12
C ILE A 234 2.56 21.67 -2.63
#